data_8114806b93d1229503d1110deb0f0c7e
#
_entry.id   8114806b93d1229503d1110deb0f0c7e
#
_cell.length_a   1.000
_cell.length_b   1.000
_cell.length_c   1.000
_cell.angle_alpha   90.00
_cell.angle_beta   90.00
_cell.angle_gamma   90.00
#
_symmetry.space_group_name_H-M   'P 1'
#
loop_
_entity.id
_entity.type
_entity.pdbx_description
1 polymer ?
#
loop_
_entity_poly.entity_id
_entity_poly.type
_entity_poly.pdbx_seq_one_letter_code
_entity_poly.pdbx_strand_id
1 'polypeptide(L)'
;MTSMPTPQPQRAGPLSGLKVLEMGQLIAGPFAAKTLADFGAHVIKIEPPGDADLGTGGDPLRKWRLLKDGTSVWWQVQSRNKRSLALDLRRAEAQDIVRQLSAGADVLIENFRPGAMEGWGLAPDDLIKLNPRLIVLRISGYGQTGPYRDRPGFGVVAEAMGGLRHLTAEPGHVPVRVGVSMGDTLAALHGVIGVLLALQHRHASVSPEAPQGRGQVIDVALYEAVFNCMESLLPEYSAFGAVRNAAGSALPGIAPSNAYRCRDTLTSEPRAAGSVRAAASVDSSAGPPQARPAPSGGSEPRAAGSVGAAASAGPPQARPAPSGGSEPRAAGSVGAYVLIAGNGDSIFKRLMKEIGRPDLGADPALADNAGRVVRVGEIDHAIGQWTAQHTVEQVLAALDGAGVPAGRIYTVADIAADPHYQARGMLDQVQMDDGSVLAVPGIVPKLSLTPGLHRRNAPTLGQDTHKILRGLGLTSEQIQGLQDNGIVSGVRAANPASPETEGAPL
;
A
#
# COMPACT_ATOMS: atom_id res chain seq x y z
N MET A 1 -13.17 10.16 -46.10
CA MET A 1 -13.41 8.93 -45.31
C MET A 1 -12.09 8.56 -44.62
N THR A 2 -11.87 9.04 -43.42
CA THR A 2 -10.72 8.69 -42.58
C THR A 2 -10.98 7.33 -41.96
N SER A 3 -10.19 6.33 -42.34
CA SER A 3 -10.26 4.98 -41.80
C SER A 3 -10.01 5.02 -40.29
N MET A 4 -10.98 4.52 -39.51
CA MET A 4 -10.76 4.24 -38.08
C MET A 4 -9.55 3.32 -37.94
N PRO A 5 -8.62 3.59 -37.02
CA PRO A 5 -7.52 2.68 -36.76
C PRO A 5 -8.08 1.36 -36.22
N THR A 6 -7.70 0.28 -36.88
CA THR A 6 -8.01 -1.11 -36.42
C THR A 6 -7.60 -1.26 -34.96
N PRO A 7 -8.43 -1.82 -34.05
CA PRO A 7 -8.04 -2.06 -32.69
C PRO A 7 -6.80 -2.96 -32.67
N GLN A 8 -5.68 -2.43 -32.20
CA GLN A 8 -4.50 -3.27 -31.98
C GLN A 8 -4.86 -4.33 -30.93
N PRO A 9 -4.47 -5.61 -31.14
CA PRO A 9 -4.70 -6.65 -30.14
C PRO A 9 -4.11 -6.17 -28.80
N GLN A 10 -4.90 -6.26 -27.72
CA GLN A 10 -4.46 -5.87 -26.39
C GLN A 10 -3.13 -6.57 -26.10
N ARG A 11 -2.06 -5.77 -26.00
CA ARG A 11 -0.72 -6.31 -25.74
C ARG A 11 -0.75 -7.09 -24.44
N ALA A 12 -0.42 -8.37 -24.48
CA ALA A 12 -0.28 -9.20 -23.31
C ALA A 12 0.77 -8.58 -22.37
N GLY A 13 0.46 -8.48 -21.07
CA GLY A 13 1.43 -8.00 -20.07
C GLY A 13 2.59 -9.00 -19.91
N PRO A 14 3.71 -8.59 -19.31
CA PRO A 14 4.89 -9.46 -19.16
C PRO A 14 4.64 -10.69 -18.28
N LEU A 15 3.59 -10.65 -17.46
CA LEU A 15 3.16 -11.75 -16.59
C LEU A 15 1.87 -12.44 -17.07
N SER A 16 1.50 -12.25 -18.36
CA SER A 16 0.35 -12.93 -18.93
C SER A 16 0.50 -14.45 -18.85
N GLY A 17 -0.56 -15.13 -18.40
CA GLY A 17 -0.55 -16.57 -18.15
C GLY A 17 -0.08 -16.96 -16.74
N LEU A 18 0.52 -16.05 -15.96
CA LEU A 18 0.89 -16.34 -14.57
C LEU A 18 -0.37 -16.40 -13.71
N LYS A 19 -0.58 -17.52 -13.02
CA LYS A 19 -1.73 -17.78 -12.14
C LYS A 19 -1.35 -17.57 -10.69
N VAL A 20 -2.01 -16.61 -10.01
CA VAL A 20 -1.70 -16.21 -8.64
C VAL A 20 -2.92 -16.44 -7.75
N LEU A 21 -2.74 -17.15 -6.64
CA LEU A 21 -3.69 -17.23 -5.55
C LEU A 21 -3.26 -16.23 -4.46
N GLU A 22 -4.13 -15.30 -4.12
CA GLU A 22 -3.91 -14.36 -3.04
C GLU A 22 -4.85 -14.67 -1.89
N MET A 23 -4.28 -15.10 -0.77
CA MET A 23 -5.00 -15.35 0.49
C MET A 23 -4.75 -14.22 1.50
N GLY A 24 -3.80 -13.32 1.20
CA GLY A 24 -3.42 -12.20 2.06
C GLY A 24 -4.56 -11.22 2.31
N GLN A 25 -4.44 -10.44 3.39
CA GLN A 25 -5.41 -9.42 3.80
C GLN A 25 -4.76 -8.07 4.00
N LEU A 26 -5.57 -7.01 3.95
CA LEU A 26 -5.18 -5.61 4.18
C LEU A 26 -4.21 -5.09 3.11
N ILE A 27 -2.88 -5.03 3.40
CA ILE A 27 -1.96 -4.23 2.59
C ILE A 27 -0.87 -5.08 1.95
N ALA A 28 0.00 -5.73 2.71
CA ALA A 28 1.25 -6.29 2.18
C ALA A 28 1.03 -7.36 1.09
N GLY A 29 0.30 -8.44 1.40
CA GLY A 29 -0.05 -9.47 0.41
C GLY A 29 -0.87 -8.90 -0.76
N PRO A 30 -1.97 -8.16 -0.47
CA PRO A 30 -2.78 -7.52 -1.50
C PRO A 30 -2.02 -6.56 -2.42
N PHE A 31 -1.05 -5.78 -1.91
CA PHE A 31 -0.23 -4.90 -2.75
C PHE A 31 0.71 -5.70 -3.67
N ALA A 32 1.33 -6.76 -3.15
CA ALA A 32 2.17 -7.64 -3.97
C ALA A 32 1.36 -8.27 -5.11
N ALA A 33 0.20 -8.85 -4.80
CA ALA A 33 -0.69 -9.46 -5.77
C ALA A 33 -1.22 -8.46 -6.81
N LYS A 34 -1.63 -7.23 -6.36
CA LYS A 34 -2.03 -6.14 -7.26
C LYS A 34 -0.92 -5.79 -8.23
N THR A 35 0.32 -5.69 -7.75
CA THR A 35 1.46 -5.34 -8.60
C THR A 35 1.66 -6.41 -9.69
N LEU A 36 1.56 -7.68 -9.38
CA LEU A 36 1.61 -8.75 -10.38
C LEU A 36 0.42 -8.68 -11.36
N ALA A 37 -0.80 -8.40 -10.85
CA ALA A 37 -2.00 -8.25 -11.66
C ALA A 37 -1.93 -7.07 -12.64
N ASP A 38 -1.39 -5.94 -12.21
CA ASP A 38 -1.19 -4.75 -13.04
C ASP A 38 -0.32 -5.04 -14.28
N PHE A 39 0.58 -6.02 -14.18
CA PHE A 39 1.44 -6.48 -15.27
C PHE A 39 0.96 -7.76 -15.96
N GLY A 40 -0.28 -8.17 -15.74
CA GLY A 40 -0.94 -9.21 -16.55
C GLY A 40 -1.18 -10.55 -15.87
N ALA A 41 -0.73 -10.75 -14.63
CA ALA A 41 -1.03 -11.99 -13.90
C ALA A 41 -2.54 -12.16 -13.66
N HIS A 42 -3.01 -13.40 -13.71
CA HIS A 42 -4.37 -13.79 -13.34
C HIS A 42 -4.43 -14.01 -11.83
N VAL A 43 -4.99 -13.06 -11.10
CA VAL A 43 -5.04 -13.10 -9.63
C VAL A 43 -6.44 -13.47 -9.16
N ILE A 44 -6.54 -14.54 -8.37
CA ILE A 44 -7.71 -14.90 -7.59
C ILE A 44 -7.44 -14.51 -6.14
N LYS A 45 -8.21 -13.54 -5.64
CA LYS A 45 -8.21 -13.17 -4.23
C LYS A 45 -9.23 -13.99 -3.47
N ILE A 46 -8.76 -14.77 -2.51
CA ILE A 46 -9.59 -15.54 -1.60
C ILE A 46 -9.89 -14.69 -0.36
N GLU A 47 -11.18 -14.57 -0.03
CA GLU A 47 -11.67 -13.72 1.04
C GLU A 47 -12.65 -14.51 1.94
N PRO A 48 -12.77 -14.17 3.24
CA PRO A 48 -13.81 -14.76 4.08
C PRO A 48 -15.20 -14.48 3.49
N PRO A 49 -16.10 -15.47 3.46
CA PRO A 49 -17.46 -15.23 3.02
C PRO A 49 -18.19 -14.27 3.97
N GLY A 50 -19.24 -13.65 3.49
CA GLY A 50 -20.10 -12.77 4.26
C GLY A 50 -21.37 -12.49 3.49
N ASP A 51 -22.22 -11.71 4.09
CA ASP A 51 -23.41 -11.18 3.46
C ASP A 51 -23.09 -9.78 2.91
N ALA A 52 -23.12 -9.64 1.59
CA ALA A 52 -22.84 -8.38 0.92
C ALA A 52 -23.89 -7.30 1.29
N ASP A 53 -25.16 -7.68 1.47
CA ASP A 53 -26.25 -6.77 1.81
C ASP A 53 -26.12 -6.25 3.26
N LEU A 54 -25.63 -7.11 4.16
CA LEU A 54 -25.32 -6.73 5.54
C LEU A 54 -23.93 -6.12 5.69
N GLY A 55 -23.14 -6.05 4.62
CA GLY A 55 -21.78 -5.54 4.63
C GLY A 55 -20.84 -6.32 5.54
N THR A 56 -21.06 -7.64 5.70
CA THR A 56 -20.19 -8.53 6.47
C THR A 56 -19.22 -9.29 5.58
N GLY A 57 -18.16 -9.88 6.16
CA GLY A 57 -17.15 -10.67 5.42
C GLY A 57 -16.20 -9.83 4.59
N GLY A 58 -15.45 -10.52 3.73
CA GLY A 58 -14.42 -9.95 2.86
C GLY A 58 -13.14 -9.54 3.58
N ASP A 59 -12.22 -8.99 2.81
CA ASP A 59 -11.01 -8.37 3.35
C ASP A 59 -11.38 -7.15 4.20
N PRO A 60 -10.83 -6.99 5.41
CA PRO A 60 -11.09 -5.82 6.26
C PRO A 60 -10.85 -4.47 5.56
N LEU A 61 -9.97 -4.42 4.55
CA LEU A 61 -9.70 -3.21 3.77
C LEU A 61 -10.95 -2.65 3.07
N ARG A 62 -11.94 -3.49 2.76
CA ARG A 62 -13.21 -3.06 2.17
C ARG A 62 -13.95 -2.01 2.99
N LYS A 63 -13.64 -1.91 4.30
CA LYS A 63 -14.30 -1.02 5.26
C LYS A 63 -13.36 0.04 5.86
N TRP A 64 -12.15 0.19 5.32
CA TRP A 64 -11.17 1.13 5.87
C TRP A 64 -11.28 2.52 5.25
N ARG A 65 -11.14 3.56 6.10
CA ARG A 65 -11.11 4.99 5.75
C ARG A 65 -12.42 5.48 5.10
N LEU A 66 -12.33 6.13 3.95
CA LEU A 66 -13.46 6.73 3.26
C LEU A 66 -14.16 5.70 2.39
N LEU A 67 -15.46 5.56 2.58
CA LEU A 67 -16.29 4.64 1.84
C LEU A 67 -17.08 5.40 0.77
N LYS A 68 -17.18 4.81 -0.42
CA LYS A 68 -18.11 5.19 -1.47
C LYS A 68 -18.99 3.97 -1.73
N ASP A 69 -20.31 4.15 -1.65
CA ASP A 69 -21.29 3.06 -1.83
C ASP A 69 -21.00 1.82 -0.95
N GLY A 70 -20.67 2.08 0.32
CA GLY A 70 -20.36 1.04 1.30
C GLY A 70 -19.00 0.35 1.18
N THR A 71 -18.20 0.70 0.15
CA THR A 71 -16.88 0.11 -0.09
C THR A 71 -15.78 1.18 -0.02
N SER A 72 -14.64 0.81 0.57
CA SER A 72 -13.48 1.69 0.67
C SER A 72 -12.95 2.08 -0.71
N VAL A 73 -12.69 3.37 -0.93
CA VAL A 73 -11.98 3.82 -2.14
C VAL A 73 -10.54 3.28 -2.19
N TRP A 74 -9.97 2.90 -1.06
CA TRP A 74 -8.66 2.23 -1.03
C TRP A 74 -8.72 0.80 -1.59
N TRP A 75 -9.86 0.11 -1.40
CA TRP A 75 -10.12 -1.19 -2.01
C TRP A 75 -10.02 -1.12 -3.54
N GLN A 76 -10.53 -0.06 -4.15
CA GLN A 76 -10.46 0.14 -5.61
C GLN A 76 -9.02 0.19 -6.13
N VAL A 77 -8.11 0.79 -5.36
CA VAL A 77 -6.68 0.83 -5.70
C VAL A 77 -6.01 -0.54 -5.46
N GLN A 78 -6.32 -1.18 -4.32
CA GLN A 78 -5.59 -2.36 -3.84
C GLN A 78 -6.03 -3.66 -4.50
N SER A 79 -7.23 -3.71 -5.05
CA SER A 79 -7.82 -4.95 -5.59
C SER A 79 -8.20 -4.88 -7.07
N ARG A 80 -7.81 -3.79 -7.77
CA ARG A 80 -7.96 -3.73 -9.24
C ARG A 80 -7.24 -4.92 -9.90
N ASN A 81 -7.73 -5.32 -11.05
CA ASN A 81 -7.22 -6.44 -11.85
C ASN A 81 -7.32 -7.82 -11.20
N LYS A 82 -8.04 -7.97 -10.05
CA LYS A 82 -8.22 -9.25 -9.36
C LYS A 82 -9.64 -9.80 -9.56
N ARG A 83 -9.79 -11.09 -9.34
CA ARG A 83 -11.07 -11.80 -9.21
C ARG A 83 -11.31 -12.16 -7.74
N SER A 84 -12.52 -12.08 -7.24
CA SER A 84 -12.87 -12.39 -5.85
C SER A 84 -13.53 -13.76 -5.74
N LEU A 85 -12.96 -14.62 -4.89
CA LEU A 85 -13.51 -15.89 -4.44
C LEU A 85 -13.79 -15.79 -2.93
N ALA A 86 -15.05 -15.80 -2.53
CA ALA A 86 -15.43 -15.80 -1.13
C ALA A 86 -15.48 -17.23 -0.59
N LEU A 87 -14.59 -17.56 0.37
CA LEU A 87 -14.33 -18.94 0.82
C LEU A 87 -13.92 -18.97 2.30
N ASP A 88 -14.61 -19.79 3.12
CA ASP A 88 -14.29 -19.96 4.54
C ASP A 88 -13.17 -20.99 4.76
N LEU A 89 -11.95 -20.53 4.86
CA LEU A 89 -10.75 -21.37 5.03
C LEU A 89 -10.74 -22.21 6.32
N ARG A 90 -11.68 -22.00 7.24
CA ARG A 90 -11.82 -22.84 8.44
C ARG A 90 -12.53 -24.16 8.14
N ARG A 91 -13.12 -24.31 6.97
CA ARG A 91 -13.91 -25.47 6.52
C ARG A 91 -13.06 -26.38 5.64
N ALA A 92 -13.15 -27.68 5.85
CA ALA A 92 -12.37 -28.67 5.10
C ALA A 92 -12.63 -28.61 3.58
N GLU A 93 -13.90 -28.43 3.20
CA GLU A 93 -14.30 -28.30 1.80
C GLU A 93 -13.64 -27.10 1.12
N ALA A 94 -13.49 -25.99 1.86
CA ALA A 94 -12.79 -24.80 1.39
C ALA A 94 -11.29 -25.05 1.23
N GLN A 95 -10.68 -25.77 2.16
CA GLN A 95 -9.28 -26.15 2.09
C GLN A 95 -9.01 -27.05 0.88
N ASP A 96 -9.92 -27.96 0.56
CA ASP A 96 -9.84 -28.82 -0.64
C ASP A 96 -9.90 -28.00 -1.94
N ILE A 97 -10.77 -26.98 -1.98
CA ILE A 97 -10.82 -26.03 -3.11
C ILE A 97 -9.47 -25.29 -3.27
N VAL A 98 -8.86 -24.82 -2.17
CA VAL A 98 -7.55 -24.19 -2.22
C VAL A 98 -6.49 -25.14 -2.71
N ARG A 99 -6.46 -26.42 -2.29
CA ARG A 99 -5.53 -27.43 -2.80
C ARG A 99 -5.69 -27.63 -4.32
N GLN A 100 -6.95 -27.74 -4.80
CA GLN A 100 -7.23 -27.87 -6.23
C GLN A 100 -6.75 -26.65 -7.02
N LEU A 101 -7.00 -25.43 -6.54
CA LEU A 101 -6.48 -24.20 -7.16
C LEU A 101 -4.96 -24.17 -7.15
N SER A 102 -4.33 -24.57 -6.04
CA SER A 102 -2.86 -24.58 -5.88
C SER A 102 -2.17 -25.58 -6.82
N ALA A 103 -2.82 -26.68 -7.17
CA ALA A 103 -2.31 -27.65 -8.14
C ALA A 103 -2.05 -27.02 -9.52
N GLY A 104 -2.82 -26.00 -9.89
CA GLY A 104 -2.68 -25.27 -11.16
C GLY A 104 -2.08 -23.88 -11.05
N ALA A 105 -1.74 -23.41 -9.85
CA ALA A 105 -1.21 -22.07 -9.62
C ALA A 105 0.31 -22.01 -9.85
N ASP A 106 0.78 -20.82 -10.18
CA ASP A 106 2.20 -20.48 -10.26
C ASP A 106 2.72 -19.89 -8.96
N VAL A 107 1.89 -19.05 -8.31
CA VAL A 107 2.24 -18.32 -7.10
C VAL A 107 1.07 -18.37 -6.12
N LEU A 108 1.37 -18.60 -4.85
CA LEU A 108 0.47 -18.39 -3.74
C LEU A 108 1.04 -17.31 -2.83
N ILE A 109 0.21 -16.33 -2.44
CA ILE A 109 0.60 -15.19 -1.58
C ILE A 109 -0.24 -15.22 -0.33
N GLU A 110 0.41 -15.23 0.85
CA GLU A 110 -0.26 -15.13 2.14
C GLU A 110 0.45 -14.14 3.07
N ASN A 111 -0.27 -13.56 4.02
CA ASN A 111 0.31 -12.72 5.08
C ASN A 111 -0.36 -12.97 6.44
N PHE A 112 -0.67 -14.22 6.72
CA PHE A 112 -1.19 -14.66 7.99
C PHE A 112 -0.07 -14.77 9.05
N ARG A 113 -0.47 -15.04 10.29
CA ARG A 113 0.49 -15.41 11.32
C ARG A 113 1.13 -16.74 10.97
N PRO A 114 2.42 -16.93 11.25
CA PRO A 114 3.08 -18.23 11.11
C PRO A 114 2.26 -19.34 11.78
N GLY A 115 2.11 -20.48 11.12
CA GLY A 115 1.30 -21.59 11.59
C GLY A 115 -0.18 -21.57 11.18
N ALA A 116 -0.71 -20.47 10.68
CA ALA A 116 -2.13 -20.40 10.28
C ALA A 116 -2.45 -21.30 9.08
N MET A 117 -1.61 -21.26 8.04
CA MET A 117 -1.74 -22.12 6.85
C MET A 117 -1.64 -23.60 7.24
N GLU A 118 -0.67 -23.92 8.07
CA GLU A 118 -0.44 -25.25 8.62
C GLU A 118 -1.66 -25.75 9.43
N GLY A 119 -2.24 -24.88 10.26
CA GLY A 119 -3.46 -25.18 11.03
C GLY A 119 -4.70 -25.45 10.17
N TRP A 120 -4.74 -24.94 8.93
CA TRP A 120 -5.77 -25.23 7.95
C TRP A 120 -5.44 -26.42 7.04
N GLY A 121 -4.35 -27.15 7.29
CA GLY A 121 -3.91 -28.23 6.42
C GLY A 121 -3.49 -27.76 5.03
N LEU A 122 -3.02 -26.51 4.93
CA LEU A 122 -2.53 -25.86 3.72
C LEU A 122 -1.04 -25.50 3.88
N ALA A 123 -0.27 -26.35 4.59
CA ALA A 123 1.15 -26.13 4.79
C ALA A 123 1.87 -25.93 3.45
N PRO A 124 2.76 -24.94 3.33
CA PRO A 124 3.50 -24.68 2.08
C PRO A 124 4.21 -25.92 1.54
N ASP A 125 4.81 -26.71 2.42
CA ASP A 125 5.50 -27.94 2.03
C ASP A 125 4.55 -28.97 1.38
N ASP A 126 3.32 -29.09 1.87
CA ASP A 126 2.33 -30.02 1.31
C ASP A 126 1.78 -29.51 -0.03
N LEU A 127 1.59 -28.19 -0.15
CA LEU A 127 1.20 -27.56 -1.41
C LEU A 127 2.30 -27.70 -2.48
N ILE A 128 3.58 -27.60 -2.10
CA ILE A 128 4.73 -27.78 -3.01
C ILE A 128 4.88 -29.26 -3.39
N LYS A 129 4.59 -30.21 -2.49
CA LYS A 129 4.50 -31.63 -2.87
C LYS A 129 3.41 -31.88 -3.91
N LEU A 130 2.26 -31.23 -3.78
CA LEU A 130 1.17 -31.30 -4.74
C LEU A 130 1.52 -30.62 -6.08
N ASN A 131 2.20 -29.48 -6.02
CA ASN A 131 2.65 -28.73 -7.19
C ASN A 131 4.11 -28.27 -7.00
N PRO A 132 5.10 -29.07 -7.45
CA PRO A 132 6.53 -28.77 -7.26
C PRO A 132 7.01 -27.46 -7.90
N ARG A 133 6.21 -26.87 -8.79
CA ARG A 133 6.51 -25.58 -9.43
C ARG A 133 5.92 -24.38 -8.69
N LEU A 134 5.13 -24.61 -7.65
CA LEU A 134 4.46 -23.56 -6.89
C LEU A 134 5.49 -22.69 -6.14
N ILE A 135 5.37 -21.37 -6.31
CA ILE A 135 6.11 -20.38 -5.54
C ILE A 135 5.18 -19.89 -4.43
N VAL A 136 5.62 -19.95 -3.16
CA VAL A 136 4.81 -19.51 -2.03
C VAL A 136 5.45 -18.28 -1.40
N LEU A 137 4.81 -17.11 -1.54
CA LEU A 137 5.23 -15.87 -0.87
C LEU A 137 4.52 -15.76 0.47
N ARG A 138 5.28 -15.77 1.54
CA ARG A 138 4.83 -15.61 2.93
C ARG A 138 5.33 -14.28 3.49
N ILE A 139 4.41 -13.36 3.81
CA ILE A 139 4.75 -12.06 4.39
C ILE A 139 4.23 -12.04 5.83
N SER A 140 5.12 -11.87 6.82
CA SER A 140 4.73 -11.86 8.22
C SER A 140 5.44 -10.75 9.01
N GLY A 141 5.01 -10.50 10.24
CA GLY A 141 5.61 -9.45 11.07
C GLY A 141 7.10 -9.63 11.29
N TYR A 142 7.51 -10.87 11.61
CA TYR A 142 8.85 -11.18 12.09
C TYR A 142 9.53 -12.35 11.33
N GLY A 143 8.96 -12.80 10.22
CA GLY A 143 9.45 -13.96 9.46
C GLY A 143 8.86 -15.30 9.98
N GLN A 144 9.17 -16.37 9.25
CA GLN A 144 8.69 -17.72 9.56
C GLN A 144 9.57 -18.44 10.60
N THR A 145 10.72 -17.86 10.95
CA THR A 145 11.72 -18.40 11.87
C THR A 145 12.13 -17.37 12.93
N GLY A 146 13.02 -17.75 13.83
CA GLY A 146 13.54 -16.86 14.85
C GLY A 146 12.66 -16.73 16.11
N PRO A 147 13.19 -16.07 17.17
CA PRO A 147 12.54 -16.04 18.48
C PRO A 147 11.26 -15.20 18.55
N TYR A 148 10.99 -14.37 17.54
CA TYR A 148 9.83 -13.47 17.50
C TYR A 148 8.74 -13.92 16.52
N ARG A 149 8.91 -15.05 15.83
CA ARG A 149 7.99 -15.52 14.78
C ARG A 149 6.52 -15.56 15.21
N ASP A 150 6.25 -15.90 16.46
CA ASP A 150 4.89 -16.06 16.98
C ASP A 150 4.31 -14.76 17.58
N ARG A 151 5.11 -13.68 17.62
CA ARG A 151 4.63 -12.38 18.11
C ARG A 151 3.66 -11.74 17.14
N PRO A 152 2.63 -11.05 17.66
CA PRO A 152 1.74 -10.26 16.81
C PRO A 152 2.53 -9.10 16.18
N GLY A 153 2.47 -8.97 14.85
CA GLY A 153 3.15 -7.93 14.08
C GLY A 153 2.20 -7.23 13.12
N PHE A 154 2.44 -5.93 12.93
CA PHE A 154 1.81 -5.09 11.92
C PHE A 154 2.85 -4.15 11.32
N GLY A 155 2.58 -3.58 10.13
CA GLY A 155 3.49 -2.64 9.45
C GLY A 155 4.00 -1.52 10.35
N VAL A 156 3.16 -0.96 11.22
CA VAL A 156 3.57 0.10 12.17
C VAL A 156 4.62 -0.37 13.19
N VAL A 157 4.55 -1.62 13.63
CA VAL A 157 5.55 -2.22 14.54
C VAL A 157 6.84 -2.51 13.78
N ALA A 158 6.73 -2.97 12.54
CA ALA A 158 7.86 -3.20 11.66
C ALA A 158 8.62 -1.91 11.33
N GLU A 159 7.92 -0.79 11.07
CA GLU A 159 8.52 0.53 10.90
C GLU A 159 9.34 0.96 12.13
N ALA A 160 8.86 0.63 13.35
CA ALA A 160 9.58 0.94 14.58
C ALA A 160 10.80 0.04 14.77
N MET A 161 10.65 -1.27 14.61
CA MET A 161 11.73 -2.24 14.78
C MET A 161 12.79 -2.13 13.69
N GLY A 162 12.39 -1.83 12.46
CA GLY A 162 13.31 -1.66 11.32
C GLY A 162 14.09 -0.35 11.32
N GLY A 163 13.85 0.57 12.29
CA GLY A 163 14.62 1.81 12.47
C GLY A 163 13.98 3.06 11.86
N LEU A 164 13.02 2.94 10.93
CA LEU A 164 12.43 4.09 10.23
C LEU A 164 11.81 5.11 11.20
N ARG A 165 11.10 4.62 12.23
CA ARG A 165 10.47 5.48 13.23
C ARG A 165 11.45 6.29 14.05
N HIS A 166 12.62 5.74 14.37
CA HIS A 166 13.65 6.42 15.14
C HIS A 166 14.17 7.66 14.40
N LEU A 167 14.21 7.62 13.07
CA LEU A 167 14.69 8.70 12.23
C LEU A 167 13.62 9.74 11.87
N THR A 168 12.35 9.43 12.10
CA THR A 168 11.23 10.27 11.64
C THR A 168 10.69 11.11 12.79
N ALA A 169 11.33 12.24 13.09
CA ALA A 169 10.91 13.23 14.08
C ALA A 169 11.69 14.54 13.88
N GLU A 170 11.16 15.63 14.45
CA GLU A 170 12.00 16.77 14.79
C GLU A 170 12.92 16.42 15.95
N PRO A 171 14.18 16.92 16.00
CA PRO A 171 15.09 16.65 17.09
C PRO A 171 14.48 16.90 18.47
N GLY A 172 14.56 15.89 19.35
CA GLY A 172 14.01 15.98 20.71
C GLY A 172 12.50 15.79 20.83
N HIS A 173 11.79 15.51 19.71
CA HIS A 173 10.34 15.25 19.71
C HIS A 173 10.02 13.77 19.59
N VAL A 174 8.76 13.42 19.84
CA VAL A 174 8.26 12.06 19.72
C VAL A 174 8.34 11.59 18.26
N PRO A 175 8.89 10.38 17.99
CA PRO A 175 8.91 9.82 16.65
C PRO A 175 7.51 9.74 16.03
N VAL A 176 7.36 10.26 14.81
CA VAL A 176 6.08 10.35 14.10
C VAL A 176 5.97 9.29 13.01
N ARG A 177 4.75 9.03 12.54
CA ARG A 177 4.49 8.14 11.41
C ARG A 177 4.61 8.88 10.09
N VAL A 178 5.11 8.22 9.07
CA VAL A 178 5.16 8.75 7.68
C VAL A 178 3.76 9.01 7.08
N GLY A 179 2.70 8.54 7.71
CA GLY A 179 1.32 8.80 7.27
C GLY A 179 0.75 7.77 6.29
N VAL A 180 1.58 6.91 5.73
CA VAL A 180 1.20 5.76 4.89
C VAL A 180 1.83 4.48 5.43
N SER A 181 1.39 3.31 4.93
CA SER A 181 1.87 2.00 5.41
C SER A 181 3.16 1.59 4.69
N MET A 182 4.27 2.25 5.04
CA MET A 182 5.57 2.02 4.38
C MET A 182 6.10 0.61 4.64
N GLY A 183 6.02 0.10 5.87
CA GLY A 183 6.48 -1.25 6.20
C GLY A 183 5.80 -2.33 5.37
N ASP A 184 4.48 -2.25 5.23
CA ASP A 184 3.71 -3.17 4.39
C ASP A 184 4.06 -3.04 2.91
N THR A 185 4.23 -1.82 2.42
CA THR A 185 4.54 -1.55 1.01
C THR A 185 5.95 -2.02 0.65
N LEU A 186 6.94 -1.77 1.50
CA LEU A 186 8.32 -2.25 1.29
C LEU A 186 8.38 -3.78 1.30
N ALA A 187 7.71 -4.44 2.24
CA ALA A 187 7.64 -5.90 2.28
C ALA A 187 6.94 -6.47 1.03
N ALA A 188 5.87 -5.85 0.57
CA ALA A 188 5.19 -6.25 -0.66
C ALA A 188 6.11 -6.12 -1.89
N LEU A 189 6.88 -5.04 -2.01
CA LEU A 189 7.84 -4.84 -3.10
C LEU A 189 8.98 -5.88 -3.06
N HIS A 190 9.54 -6.16 -1.86
CA HIS A 190 10.51 -7.24 -1.69
C HIS A 190 9.89 -8.60 -2.04
N GLY A 191 8.63 -8.81 -1.66
CA GLY A 191 7.87 -10.01 -2.05
C GLY A 191 7.74 -10.16 -3.57
N VAL A 192 7.40 -9.07 -4.29
CA VAL A 192 7.33 -9.09 -5.77
C VAL A 192 8.70 -9.38 -6.38
N ILE A 193 9.76 -8.75 -5.88
CA ILE A 193 11.14 -9.06 -6.31
C ILE A 193 11.44 -10.54 -6.07
N GLY A 194 11.12 -11.07 -4.89
CA GLY A 194 11.29 -12.48 -4.56
C GLY A 194 10.55 -13.42 -5.52
N VAL A 195 9.27 -13.08 -5.85
CA VAL A 195 8.49 -13.86 -6.84
C VAL A 195 9.16 -13.86 -8.21
N LEU A 196 9.63 -12.69 -8.70
CA LEU A 196 10.31 -12.60 -10.00
C LEU A 196 11.62 -13.37 -10.01
N LEU A 197 12.41 -13.32 -8.94
CA LEU A 197 13.63 -14.13 -8.78
C LEU A 197 13.31 -15.63 -8.75
N ALA A 198 12.26 -16.04 -8.03
CA ALA A 198 11.83 -17.43 -7.97
C ALA A 198 11.31 -17.94 -9.33
N LEU A 199 10.61 -17.09 -10.09
CA LEU A 199 10.21 -17.41 -11.47
C LEU A 199 11.42 -17.60 -12.38
N GLN A 200 12.44 -16.75 -12.27
CA GLN A 200 13.69 -16.89 -13.01
C GLN A 200 14.44 -18.19 -12.62
N HIS A 201 14.52 -18.48 -11.31
CA HIS A 201 15.08 -19.74 -10.83
C HIS A 201 14.32 -20.95 -11.39
N ARG A 202 12.97 -20.89 -11.36
CA ARG A 202 12.12 -21.96 -11.89
C ARG A 202 12.42 -22.26 -13.36
N HIS A 203 12.61 -21.22 -14.19
CA HIS A 203 13.01 -21.39 -15.59
C HIS A 203 14.40 -22.01 -15.72
N ALA A 204 15.35 -21.61 -14.89
CA ALA A 204 16.72 -22.10 -14.91
C ALA A 204 16.86 -23.53 -14.32
N SER A 205 15.92 -23.98 -13.50
CA SER A 205 15.93 -25.30 -12.84
C SER A 205 15.22 -26.41 -13.63
N VAL A 206 14.87 -26.14 -14.90
CA VAL A 206 14.29 -27.16 -15.79
C VAL A 206 15.34 -28.25 -16.05
N SER A 207 14.99 -29.51 -15.76
CA SER A 207 15.83 -30.69 -15.96
C SER A 207 14.96 -31.90 -16.29
N PRO A 208 15.53 -33.04 -16.68
CA PRO A 208 14.76 -34.29 -16.88
C PRO A 208 13.95 -34.69 -15.64
N GLU A 209 14.49 -34.45 -14.42
CA GLU A 209 13.86 -34.79 -13.15
C GLU A 209 12.86 -33.70 -12.71
N ALA A 210 12.93 -32.51 -13.29
CA ALA A 210 12.03 -31.37 -13.02
C ALA A 210 11.71 -30.66 -14.34
N PRO A 211 10.90 -31.24 -15.23
CA PRO A 211 10.66 -30.72 -16.58
C PRO A 211 9.90 -29.39 -16.60
N GLN A 212 9.28 -28.99 -15.50
CA GLN A 212 8.61 -27.70 -15.34
C GLN A 212 9.36 -26.73 -14.43
N GLY A 213 10.58 -27.08 -14.02
CA GLY A 213 11.36 -26.37 -13.01
C GLY A 213 10.77 -26.51 -11.60
N ARG A 214 11.43 -25.90 -10.62
CA ARG A 214 11.05 -25.97 -9.20
C ARG A 214 10.68 -24.61 -8.66
N GLY A 215 9.55 -24.55 -7.96
CA GLY A 215 9.15 -23.42 -7.12
C GLY A 215 9.90 -23.45 -5.78
N GLN A 216 9.59 -22.48 -4.92
CA GLN A 216 10.18 -22.36 -3.59
C GLN A 216 9.31 -21.48 -2.68
N VAL A 217 9.59 -21.55 -1.38
CA VAL A 217 9.03 -20.61 -0.39
C VAL A 217 9.88 -19.33 -0.34
N ILE A 218 9.22 -18.20 -0.30
CA ILE A 218 9.80 -16.88 -0.10
C ILE A 218 9.29 -16.37 1.24
N ASP A 219 10.18 -16.16 2.20
CA ASP A 219 9.87 -15.60 3.52
C ASP A 219 10.28 -14.13 3.54
N VAL A 220 9.32 -13.23 3.83
CA VAL A 220 9.55 -11.78 3.94
C VAL A 220 9.02 -11.30 5.29
N ALA A 221 9.91 -10.85 6.16
CA ALA A 221 9.49 -10.17 7.36
C ALA A 221 9.31 -8.67 7.11
N LEU A 222 8.23 -8.10 7.64
CA LEU A 222 7.94 -6.67 7.49
C LEU A 222 9.10 -5.79 8.00
N TYR A 223 9.69 -6.12 9.16
CA TYR A 223 10.79 -5.34 9.74
C TYR A 223 12.09 -5.45 8.94
N GLU A 224 12.36 -6.62 8.32
CA GLU A 224 13.55 -6.83 7.49
C GLU A 224 13.49 -5.99 6.21
N ALA A 225 12.31 -5.93 5.61
CA ALA A 225 12.09 -5.08 4.44
C ALA A 225 12.31 -3.59 4.74
N VAL A 226 11.90 -3.13 5.91
CA VAL A 226 12.19 -1.76 6.39
C VAL A 226 13.68 -1.60 6.64
N PHE A 227 14.28 -2.50 7.43
CA PHE A 227 15.71 -2.43 7.81
C PHE A 227 16.64 -2.47 6.60
N ASN A 228 16.32 -3.27 5.59
CA ASN A 228 17.09 -3.35 4.35
C ASN A 228 17.21 -2.01 3.62
N CYS A 229 16.26 -1.09 3.85
CA CYS A 229 16.25 0.24 3.25
C CYS A 229 16.90 1.33 4.14
N MET A 230 17.50 0.97 5.28
CA MET A 230 18.06 1.93 6.24
C MET A 230 19.51 2.34 5.95
N GLU A 231 19.90 2.36 4.70
CA GLU A 231 21.19 2.89 4.21
C GLU A 231 22.40 2.38 5.01
N SER A 232 23.20 3.30 5.52
CA SER A 232 24.48 3.05 6.23
C SER A 232 24.34 2.99 7.76
N LEU A 233 23.13 2.97 8.33
CA LEU A 233 22.96 3.02 9.79
C LEU A 233 23.74 1.92 10.53
N LEU A 234 23.64 0.67 10.07
CA LEU A 234 24.35 -0.44 10.71
C LEU A 234 25.87 -0.39 10.50
N PRO A 235 26.40 -0.11 9.30
CA PRO A 235 27.83 0.13 9.11
C PRO A 235 28.39 1.30 9.95
N GLU A 236 27.68 2.41 10.05
CA GLU A 236 28.09 3.56 10.89
C GLU A 236 28.20 3.17 12.37
N TYR A 237 27.20 2.43 12.88
CA TYR A 237 27.24 1.93 14.24
C TYR A 237 28.36 0.90 14.43
N SER A 238 28.53 -0.02 13.52
CA SER A 238 29.54 -1.07 13.63
C SER A 238 30.96 -0.55 13.57
N ALA A 239 31.22 0.46 12.71
CA ALA A 239 32.56 0.99 12.51
C ALA A 239 32.94 2.08 13.53
N PHE A 240 31.97 2.88 13.97
CA PHE A 240 32.23 4.10 14.74
C PHE A 240 31.42 4.20 16.04
N GLY A 241 30.53 3.26 16.34
CA GLY A 241 29.57 3.37 17.45
C GLY A 241 28.56 4.50 17.26
N ALA A 242 28.44 5.05 16.04
CA ALA A 242 27.57 6.18 15.75
C ALA A 242 26.11 5.76 15.68
N VAL A 243 25.24 6.46 16.40
CA VAL A 243 23.80 6.30 16.32
C VAL A 243 23.21 7.51 15.62
N ARG A 244 22.71 7.33 14.39
CA ARG A 244 22.04 8.40 13.66
C ARG A 244 20.68 8.66 14.31
N ASN A 245 20.42 9.92 14.66
CA ASN A 245 19.16 10.35 15.25
C ASN A 245 18.30 11.12 14.23
N ALA A 246 17.04 11.36 14.61
CA ALA A 246 16.15 12.19 13.82
C ALA A 246 16.68 13.61 13.65
N ALA A 247 16.57 14.16 12.46
CA ALA A 247 17.10 15.48 12.07
C ALA A 247 16.01 16.36 11.40
N GLY A 248 14.74 16.10 11.67
CA GLY A 248 13.66 16.85 11.04
C GLY A 248 13.62 16.64 9.52
N SER A 249 13.70 17.73 8.78
CA SER A 249 13.72 17.72 7.31
C SER A 249 15.13 17.64 6.71
N ALA A 250 16.18 17.71 7.53
CA ALA A 250 17.56 17.62 7.06
C ALA A 250 18.01 16.16 6.91
N LEU A 251 19.02 15.94 6.05
CA LEU A 251 19.73 14.67 5.96
C LEU A 251 21.07 14.81 6.72
N PRO A 252 21.27 14.09 7.84
CA PRO A 252 22.51 14.17 8.60
C PRO A 252 23.74 13.86 7.77
N GLY A 253 24.79 14.68 7.93
CA GLY A 253 26.05 14.50 7.21
C GLY A 253 26.05 14.99 5.75
N ILE A 254 24.96 15.58 5.27
CA ILE A 254 24.83 16.13 3.91
C ILE A 254 24.33 17.57 3.98
N ALA A 255 25.08 18.53 3.43
CA ALA A 255 24.75 19.94 3.54
C ALA A 255 25.00 20.73 2.24
N PRO A 256 24.05 21.67 1.88
CA PRO A 256 22.71 21.82 2.42
C PRO A 256 21.72 20.84 1.78
N SER A 257 20.83 20.24 2.59
CA SER A 257 19.70 19.44 2.15
C SER A 257 18.59 19.54 3.20
N ASN A 258 17.64 20.46 3.02
CA ASN A 258 16.66 20.77 4.06
C ASN A 258 15.38 21.40 3.47
N ALA A 259 14.35 21.57 4.34
CA ALA A 259 13.14 22.33 4.03
C ALA A 259 13.28 23.77 4.57
N TYR A 260 12.92 24.74 3.75
CA TYR A 260 13.01 26.14 4.11
C TYR A 260 11.66 26.82 3.96
N ARG A 261 11.32 27.67 4.94
CA ARG A 261 10.07 28.43 4.91
C ARG A 261 10.17 29.56 3.88
N CYS A 262 9.16 29.68 3.04
CA CYS A 262 8.98 30.78 2.10
C CYS A 262 7.99 31.80 2.67
N ARG A 263 7.94 32.97 2.06
CA ARG A 263 6.90 33.95 2.33
C ARG A 263 5.55 33.38 1.92
N ASP A 264 4.59 33.42 2.86
CA ASP A 264 3.23 33.00 2.57
C ASP A 264 2.63 33.94 1.50
N THR A 265 2.06 33.41 0.45
CA THR A 265 1.17 34.19 -0.41
C THR A 265 -0.08 34.48 0.43
N LEU A 266 -0.28 35.74 0.79
CA LEU A 266 -1.55 36.18 1.35
C LEU A 266 -2.61 35.96 0.24
N THR A 267 -3.23 34.82 0.19
CA THR A 267 -4.44 34.60 -0.59
C THR A 267 -5.56 35.31 0.14
N SER A 268 -5.79 36.57 -0.19
CA SER A 268 -7.08 37.17 -0.07
C SER A 268 -7.98 36.55 -1.15
N GLU A 269 -8.41 35.32 -0.96
CA GLU A 269 -9.63 34.73 -1.50
C GLU A 269 -9.53 33.21 -1.41
N PRO A 270 -10.54 32.51 -0.86
CA PRO A 270 -10.61 31.07 -0.99
C PRO A 270 -10.87 30.77 -2.47
N ARG A 271 -9.96 30.05 -3.10
CA ARG A 271 -10.16 29.49 -4.45
C ARG A 271 -11.49 28.75 -4.45
N ALA A 272 -12.46 29.27 -5.19
CA ALA A 272 -13.77 28.66 -5.35
C ALA A 272 -13.60 27.21 -5.82
N ALA A 273 -13.94 26.28 -4.95
CA ALA A 273 -14.13 24.89 -5.32
C ALA A 273 -15.25 24.86 -6.36
N GLY A 274 -14.93 24.35 -7.54
CA GLY A 274 -15.89 24.18 -8.63
C GLY A 274 -17.16 23.51 -8.11
N SER A 275 -18.29 24.15 -8.32
CA SER A 275 -19.60 23.76 -7.84
C SER A 275 -19.98 22.37 -8.33
N VAL A 276 -19.87 21.37 -7.45
CA VAL A 276 -20.70 20.17 -7.54
C VAL A 276 -22.03 20.52 -6.88
N ARG A 277 -23.08 20.60 -7.67
CA ARG A 277 -24.45 20.87 -7.23
C ARG A 277 -24.86 19.90 -6.11
N ALA A 278 -25.13 20.45 -4.93
CA ALA A 278 -25.80 19.73 -3.87
C ALA A 278 -27.27 19.52 -4.25
N ALA A 279 -27.75 18.31 -4.15
CA ALA A 279 -29.16 17.99 -4.21
C ALA A 279 -29.72 17.81 -2.78
N ALA A 280 -30.79 18.55 -2.53
CA ALA A 280 -31.88 18.31 -1.60
C ALA A 280 -31.62 18.28 -0.09
N SER A 281 -32.18 19.28 0.55
CA SER A 281 -32.52 19.44 1.95
C SER A 281 -33.42 18.33 2.49
N VAL A 282 -33.10 17.79 3.67
CA VAL A 282 -34.06 17.07 4.52
C VAL A 282 -34.22 17.81 5.86
N ASP A 283 -35.46 17.96 6.21
CA ASP A 283 -36.07 18.73 7.28
C ASP A 283 -35.59 18.30 8.67
N SER A 284 -35.31 19.28 9.54
CA SER A 284 -34.85 19.11 10.91
C SER A 284 -35.99 19.43 11.88
N SER A 285 -36.64 18.39 12.41
CA SER A 285 -37.46 18.52 13.60
C SER A 285 -37.55 17.24 14.41
N ALA A 286 -36.64 17.02 15.36
CA ALA A 286 -36.87 16.17 16.54
C ALA A 286 -35.83 16.50 17.63
N GLY A 287 -36.30 16.92 18.78
CA GLY A 287 -35.50 17.31 19.93
C GLY A 287 -34.95 16.12 20.73
N PRO A 288 -34.00 16.38 21.66
CA PRO A 288 -33.21 15.35 22.31
C PRO A 288 -33.94 14.66 23.48
N PRO A 289 -33.75 13.36 23.74
CA PRO A 289 -34.20 12.69 24.95
C PRO A 289 -33.20 12.84 26.10
N GLN A 290 -33.78 13.04 27.30
CA GLN A 290 -33.12 13.30 28.58
C GLN A 290 -32.38 12.07 29.14
N ALA A 291 -31.27 12.30 29.83
CA ALA A 291 -30.47 11.34 30.56
C ALA A 291 -31.14 10.84 31.83
N ARG A 292 -30.97 9.54 32.14
CA ARG A 292 -31.27 8.91 33.45
C ARG A 292 -29.97 8.54 34.15
N PRO A 293 -29.91 8.64 35.52
CA PRO A 293 -28.70 8.43 36.29
C PRO A 293 -28.38 6.96 36.57
N ALA A 294 -27.07 6.67 36.80
CA ALA A 294 -26.50 5.37 37.14
C ALA A 294 -26.72 5.01 38.62
N PRO A 295 -26.80 3.72 38.98
CA PRO A 295 -26.68 3.27 40.36
C PRO A 295 -25.23 2.88 40.72
N SER A 296 -24.82 3.30 41.94
CA SER A 296 -23.60 2.96 42.62
C SER A 296 -23.69 1.58 43.33
N GLY A 297 -22.57 0.85 43.41
CA GLY A 297 -22.47 -0.32 44.29
C GLY A 297 -21.19 -1.13 44.04
N GLY A 298 -20.26 -1.05 45.01
CA GLY A 298 -18.96 -1.70 44.99
C GLY A 298 -18.97 -3.14 45.46
N SER A 299 -17.85 -3.80 45.30
CA SER A 299 -17.07 -4.57 46.27
C SER A 299 -16.05 -5.52 45.61
N GLU A 300 -14.90 -5.53 46.20
CA GLU A 300 -13.68 -6.28 45.88
C GLU A 300 -13.71 -7.75 46.35
N PRO A 301 -12.57 -8.48 46.33
CA PRO A 301 -12.24 -9.52 45.33
C PRO A 301 -12.17 -10.93 45.96
N ARG A 302 -12.11 -11.97 45.13
CA ARG A 302 -11.64 -13.30 45.63
C ARG A 302 -10.90 -14.07 44.52
N ALA A 303 -9.84 -14.72 44.96
CA ALA A 303 -8.80 -15.42 44.26
C ALA A 303 -9.16 -16.85 43.80
N ALA A 304 -8.41 -17.27 42.75
CA ALA A 304 -7.89 -18.60 42.42
C ALA A 304 -8.83 -19.73 42.00
N GLY A 305 -8.54 -20.29 40.83
CA GLY A 305 -8.72 -21.72 40.58
C GLY A 305 -9.05 -22.10 39.13
N SER A 306 -8.12 -22.87 38.57
CA SER A 306 -8.27 -23.92 37.55
C SER A 306 -8.27 -23.55 36.06
N VAL A 307 -7.30 -24.15 35.44
CA VAL A 307 -6.96 -24.32 34.03
C VAL A 307 -8.17 -24.86 33.23
N GLY A 308 -8.58 -24.12 32.23
CA GLY A 308 -9.56 -24.53 31.22
C GLY A 308 -9.17 -24.02 29.84
N ALA A 309 -9.24 -24.91 28.86
CA ALA A 309 -8.80 -24.81 27.48
C ALA A 309 -9.02 -23.43 26.83
N ALA A 310 -7.96 -22.90 26.22
CA ALA A 310 -7.98 -21.66 25.46
C ALA A 310 -8.77 -21.82 24.16
N ALA A 311 -9.96 -21.28 24.15
CA ALA A 311 -10.67 -20.97 22.92
C ALA A 311 -9.94 -19.85 22.17
N SER A 312 -9.70 -20.05 20.89
CA SER A 312 -9.05 -19.09 19.99
C SER A 312 -9.81 -17.77 19.99
N ALA A 313 -9.25 -16.75 20.62
CA ALA A 313 -9.76 -15.39 20.51
C ALA A 313 -9.51 -14.90 19.08
N GLY A 314 -10.58 -14.58 18.36
CA GLY A 314 -10.54 -13.82 17.11
C GLY A 314 -9.85 -12.45 17.33
N PRO A 315 -9.46 -11.77 16.26
CA PRO A 315 -8.79 -10.48 16.37
C PRO A 315 -9.65 -9.50 17.19
N PRO A 316 -9.02 -8.65 18.01
CA PRO A 316 -9.77 -7.69 18.81
C PRO A 316 -10.63 -6.83 17.90
N GLN A 317 -11.94 -6.83 18.17
CA GLN A 317 -12.89 -5.96 17.48
C GLN A 317 -12.47 -4.52 17.72
N ALA A 318 -12.19 -3.80 16.63
CA ALA A 318 -11.97 -2.37 16.71
C ALA A 318 -13.21 -1.74 17.35
N ARG A 319 -13.01 -0.96 18.42
CA ARG A 319 -14.07 -0.13 19.00
C ARG A 319 -14.66 0.72 17.87
N PRO A 320 -15.98 0.84 17.76
CA PRO A 320 -16.58 1.75 16.80
C PRO A 320 -15.99 3.15 17.02
N ALA A 321 -15.56 3.78 15.94
CA ALA A 321 -15.13 5.16 15.98
C ALA A 321 -16.30 6.01 16.54
N PRO A 322 -16.03 7.02 17.38
CA PRO A 322 -17.08 7.87 17.87
C PRO A 322 -17.79 8.52 16.68
N SER A 323 -19.09 8.33 16.58
CA SER A 323 -19.98 8.98 15.63
C SER A 323 -20.13 10.46 16.02
N GLY A 324 -19.09 11.22 15.80
CA GLY A 324 -19.08 12.68 15.84
C GLY A 324 -18.55 13.12 14.48
N GLY A 325 -19.45 13.51 13.58
CA GLY A 325 -19.11 14.18 12.35
C GLY A 325 -18.42 15.50 12.67
N SER A 326 -17.11 15.46 12.83
CA SER A 326 -16.31 16.66 12.61
C SER A 326 -16.18 16.78 11.10
N GLU A 327 -16.78 17.83 10.56
CA GLU A 327 -16.42 18.31 9.22
C GLU A 327 -14.90 18.22 9.04
N PRO A 328 -14.40 17.83 7.84
CA PRO A 328 -12.96 17.85 7.59
C PRO A 328 -12.49 19.26 7.92
N ARG A 329 -11.74 19.42 9.01
CA ARG A 329 -11.04 20.66 9.31
C ARG A 329 -10.35 21.05 8.01
N ALA A 330 -10.65 22.25 7.52
CA ALA A 330 -9.89 22.86 6.43
C ALA A 330 -8.43 22.62 6.74
N ALA A 331 -7.72 21.97 5.82
CA ALA A 331 -6.33 21.63 6.00
C ALA A 331 -5.63 22.91 6.44
N GLY A 332 -5.20 22.94 7.71
CA GLY A 332 -4.41 24.05 8.21
C GLY A 332 -3.25 24.14 7.24
N SER A 333 -3.08 25.28 6.59
CA SER A 333 -2.03 25.49 5.62
C SER A 333 -0.72 25.12 6.31
N VAL A 334 -0.12 24.02 5.90
CA VAL A 334 1.31 23.82 6.16
C VAL A 334 1.95 25.07 5.54
N GLY A 335 2.64 25.91 6.34
CA GLY A 335 3.23 27.14 5.83
C GLY A 335 4.00 26.88 4.54
N ALA A 336 4.11 27.84 3.68
CA ALA A 336 4.77 27.69 2.39
C ALA A 336 6.23 27.25 2.58
N TYR A 337 6.54 25.97 2.27
CA TYR A 337 7.88 25.40 2.38
C TYR A 337 8.38 24.91 1.03
N VAL A 338 9.69 25.02 0.82
CA VAL A 338 10.40 24.45 -0.32
C VAL A 338 11.54 23.54 0.18
N LEU A 339 11.72 22.40 -0.47
CA LEU A 339 12.91 21.55 -0.28
C LEU A 339 14.01 22.03 -1.21
N ILE A 340 15.23 22.16 -0.70
CA ILE A 340 16.41 22.54 -1.50
C ILE A 340 17.52 21.51 -1.23
N ALA A 341 18.05 20.92 -2.31
CA ALA A 341 19.15 19.97 -2.29
C ALA A 341 20.37 20.59 -2.98
N GLY A 342 21.16 21.34 -2.23
CA GLY A 342 22.34 22.07 -2.71
C GLY A 342 23.68 21.40 -2.40
N ASN A 343 23.69 20.10 -2.12
CA ASN A 343 24.82 19.38 -1.53
C ASN A 343 25.98 19.05 -2.50
N GLY A 344 25.76 19.06 -3.82
CA GLY A 344 26.84 18.90 -4.78
C GLY A 344 27.72 20.18 -4.86
N ASP A 345 29.05 20.07 -4.92
CA ASP A 345 29.95 21.20 -4.82
C ASP A 345 29.67 22.31 -5.85
N SER A 346 29.43 21.94 -7.10
CA SER A 346 29.07 22.89 -8.14
C SER A 346 27.65 23.47 -7.95
N ILE A 347 26.74 22.67 -7.39
CA ILE A 347 25.34 23.07 -7.09
C ILE A 347 25.37 24.06 -5.94
N PHE A 348 26.18 23.80 -4.89
CA PHE A 348 26.35 24.69 -3.75
C PHE A 348 26.81 26.09 -4.20
N LYS A 349 27.83 26.16 -5.06
CA LYS A 349 28.31 27.43 -5.57
C LYS A 349 27.26 28.22 -6.33
N ARG A 350 26.44 27.53 -7.16
CA ARG A 350 25.34 28.18 -7.88
C ARG A 350 24.23 28.63 -6.92
N LEU A 351 23.89 27.81 -5.93
CA LEU A 351 22.91 28.15 -4.90
C LEU A 351 23.35 29.40 -4.13
N MET A 352 24.60 29.43 -3.64
CA MET A 352 25.11 30.58 -2.89
C MET A 352 25.15 31.86 -3.73
N LYS A 353 25.51 31.76 -5.01
CA LYS A 353 25.42 32.87 -5.94
C LYS A 353 24.00 33.39 -6.11
N GLU A 354 23.04 32.49 -6.30
CA GLU A 354 21.63 32.84 -6.53
C GLU A 354 21.00 33.55 -5.33
N ILE A 355 21.29 33.09 -4.11
CA ILE A 355 20.78 33.71 -2.89
C ILE A 355 21.50 34.93 -2.46
N GLY A 356 22.46 35.46 -3.28
CA GLY A 356 23.23 36.67 -2.98
C GLY A 356 24.34 36.49 -1.94
N ARG A 357 24.85 35.26 -1.75
CA ARG A 357 25.95 34.91 -0.83
C ARG A 357 27.14 34.27 -1.58
N PRO A 358 27.68 34.97 -2.63
CA PRO A 358 28.84 34.46 -3.35
C PRO A 358 30.07 34.29 -2.47
N ASP A 359 30.16 35.00 -1.34
CA ASP A 359 31.17 34.84 -0.31
C ASP A 359 31.21 33.39 0.23
N LEU A 360 30.08 32.82 0.59
CA LEU A 360 30.00 31.41 1.02
C LEU A 360 30.31 30.43 -0.12
N GLY A 361 29.92 30.76 -1.34
CA GLY A 361 30.21 29.93 -2.52
C GLY A 361 31.68 29.90 -2.92
N ALA A 362 32.44 30.92 -2.56
CA ALA A 362 33.85 31.06 -2.84
C ALA A 362 34.77 30.67 -1.66
N ASP A 363 34.21 30.42 -0.49
CA ASP A 363 34.94 30.05 0.72
C ASP A 363 35.63 28.68 0.56
N PRO A 364 36.96 28.59 0.61
CA PRO A 364 37.65 27.30 0.52
C PRO A 364 37.26 26.30 1.61
N ALA A 365 36.86 26.77 2.80
CA ALA A 365 36.39 25.91 3.89
C ALA A 365 35.06 25.24 3.59
N LEU A 366 34.31 25.73 2.60
CA LEU A 366 32.99 25.17 2.17
C LEU A 366 33.09 24.49 0.79
N ALA A 367 34.29 24.28 0.27
CA ALA A 367 34.49 23.73 -1.06
C ALA A 367 33.94 22.31 -1.21
N ASP A 368 33.93 21.54 -0.13
CA ASP A 368 33.45 20.17 -0.06
C ASP A 368 32.31 19.98 0.97
N ASN A 369 31.67 18.81 0.96
CA ASN A 369 30.58 18.51 1.89
C ASN A 369 31.02 18.51 3.35
N ALA A 370 32.25 18.07 3.66
CA ALA A 370 32.75 17.99 5.04
C ALA A 370 32.80 19.38 5.69
N GLY A 371 33.33 20.36 4.98
CA GLY A 371 33.35 21.75 5.43
C GLY A 371 31.96 22.35 5.59
N ARG A 372 31.04 22.03 4.65
CA ARG A 372 29.66 22.51 4.72
C ARG A 372 28.88 21.92 5.89
N VAL A 373 29.10 20.65 6.23
CA VAL A 373 28.48 20.02 7.39
C VAL A 373 28.88 20.72 8.70
N VAL A 374 30.12 21.09 8.84
CA VAL A 374 30.61 21.84 10.04
C VAL A 374 29.90 23.19 10.19
N ARG A 375 29.56 23.85 9.07
CA ARG A 375 28.94 25.19 9.06
C ARG A 375 27.48 25.14 8.54
N VAL A 376 26.80 24.01 8.68
CA VAL A 376 25.44 23.82 8.14
C VAL A 376 24.47 24.87 8.69
N GLY A 377 24.56 25.25 9.97
CA GLY A 377 23.68 26.26 10.57
C GLY A 377 23.80 27.64 9.94
N GLU A 378 25.00 28.06 9.55
CA GLU A 378 25.21 29.32 8.83
C GLU A 378 24.64 29.26 7.42
N ILE A 379 24.87 28.15 6.73
CA ILE A 379 24.35 27.92 5.37
C ILE A 379 22.84 27.89 5.37
N ASP A 380 22.23 27.11 6.25
CA ASP A 380 20.75 27.00 6.39
C ASP A 380 20.13 28.34 6.77
N HIS A 381 20.78 29.11 7.65
CA HIS A 381 20.33 30.45 8.00
C HIS A 381 20.32 31.39 6.78
N ALA A 382 21.40 31.41 5.99
CA ALA A 382 21.48 32.24 4.79
C ALA A 382 20.41 31.87 3.75
N ILE A 383 20.20 30.58 3.51
CA ILE A 383 19.12 30.07 2.61
C ILE A 383 17.73 30.46 3.17
N GLY A 384 17.52 30.24 4.46
CA GLY A 384 16.23 30.56 5.13
C GLY A 384 15.89 32.04 5.10
N GLN A 385 16.88 32.93 5.28
CA GLN A 385 16.69 34.38 5.14
C GLN A 385 16.23 34.79 3.73
N TRP A 386 16.82 34.17 2.71
CA TRP A 386 16.47 34.45 1.32
C TRP A 386 15.09 33.87 0.99
N THR A 387 14.80 32.61 1.32
CA THR A 387 13.52 31.99 1.02
C THR A 387 12.35 32.69 1.72
N ALA A 388 12.54 33.19 2.96
CA ALA A 388 11.52 33.92 3.71
C ALA A 388 11.08 35.23 3.03
N GLN A 389 11.85 35.77 2.11
CA GLN A 389 11.54 36.98 1.35
C GLN A 389 10.80 36.68 0.04
N HIS A 390 10.76 35.44 -0.39
CA HIS A 390 10.20 35.01 -1.69
C HIS A 390 9.05 34.03 -1.52
N THR A 391 8.10 34.02 -2.47
CA THR A 391 7.08 32.97 -2.52
C THR A 391 7.70 31.67 -3.03
N VAL A 392 7.02 30.54 -2.82
CA VAL A 392 7.48 29.23 -3.32
C VAL A 392 7.73 29.28 -4.82
N GLU A 393 6.85 29.91 -5.58
CA GLU A 393 6.96 30.04 -7.04
C GLU A 393 8.21 30.84 -7.45
N GLN A 394 8.47 31.93 -6.74
CA GLN A 394 9.67 32.75 -6.99
C GLN A 394 10.95 31.97 -6.68
N VAL A 395 10.99 31.27 -5.54
CA VAL A 395 12.13 30.42 -5.16
C VAL A 395 12.38 29.34 -6.20
N LEU A 396 11.32 28.60 -6.60
CA LEU A 396 11.45 27.52 -7.57
C LEU A 396 11.93 28.03 -8.93
N ALA A 397 11.39 29.15 -9.41
CA ALA A 397 11.79 29.73 -10.70
C ALA A 397 13.28 30.20 -10.68
N ALA A 398 13.73 30.84 -9.60
CA ALA A 398 15.11 31.27 -9.44
C ALA A 398 16.08 30.08 -9.39
N LEU A 399 15.77 29.06 -8.59
CA LEU A 399 16.63 27.89 -8.43
C LEU A 399 16.65 26.99 -9.66
N ASP A 400 15.54 26.87 -10.38
CA ASP A 400 15.49 26.16 -11.68
C ASP A 400 16.40 26.85 -12.71
N GLY A 401 16.30 28.18 -12.81
CA GLY A 401 17.19 28.99 -13.67
C GLY A 401 18.67 28.87 -13.31
N ALA A 402 19.00 28.69 -12.03
CA ALA A 402 20.36 28.46 -11.54
C ALA A 402 20.78 26.97 -11.64
N GLY A 403 19.91 26.07 -12.04
CA GLY A 403 20.17 24.62 -12.09
C GLY A 403 20.42 24.01 -10.71
N VAL A 404 19.70 24.48 -9.69
CA VAL A 404 19.74 23.98 -8.32
C VAL A 404 18.49 23.15 -8.05
N PRO A 405 18.61 21.86 -7.67
CA PRO A 405 17.46 21.03 -7.34
C PRO A 405 16.65 21.59 -6.17
N ALA A 406 15.40 21.90 -6.43
CA ALA A 406 14.43 22.35 -5.43
C ALA A 406 13.04 21.80 -5.76
N GLY A 407 12.18 21.68 -4.75
CA GLY A 407 10.84 21.15 -4.93
C GLY A 407 9.87 21.67 -3.89
N ARG A 408 8.60 21.84 -4.32
CA ARG A 408 7.48 22.12 -3.43
C ARG A 408 7.09 20.83 -2.68
N ILE A 409 6.62 20.97 -1.45
CA ILE A 409 5.95 19.86 -0.72
C ILE A 409 4.51 19.79 -1.22
N TYR A 410 4.19 18.76 -1.98
CA TYR A 410 2.88 18.57 -2.59
C TYR A 410 1.86 17.96 -1.64
N THR A 411 0.65 18.54 -1.63
CA THR A 411 -0.55 17.87 -1.16
C THR A 411 -1.12 16.99 -2.28
N VAL A 412 -2.10 16.11 -1.95
CA VAL A 412 -2.80 15.33 -2.98
C VAL A 412 -3.57 16.22 -3.98
N ALA A 413 -4.01 17.40 -3.57
CA ALA A 413 -4.65 18.39 -4.44
C ALA A 413 -3.64 18.98 -5.45
N ASP A 414 -2.43 19.27 -5.01
CA ASP A 414 -1.34 19.72 -5.89
C ASP A 414 -0.98 18.64 -6.90
N ILE A 415 -0.85 17.38 -6.46
CA ILE A 415 -0.60 16.22 -7.33
C ILE A 415 -1.69 16.09 -8.40
N ALA A 416 -2.96 16.21 -8.00
CA ALA A 416 -4.09 16.06 -8.92
C ALA A 416 -4.14 17.17 -9.98
N ALA A 417 -3.65 18.36 -9.68
CA ALA A 417 -3.61 19.50 -10.57
C ALA A 417 -2.31 19.61 -11.40
N ASP A 418 -1.29 18.82 -11.07
CA ASP A 418 0.04 18.95 -11.66
C ASP A 418 0.09 18.39 -13.09
N PRO A 419 0.51 19.19 -14.09
CA PRO A 419 0.54 18.78 -15.49
C PRO A 419 1.58 17.68 -15.77
N HIS A 420 2.64 17.58 -14.97
CA HIS A 420 3.64 16.53 -15.14
C HIS A 420 3.11 15.17 -14.72
N TYR A 421 2.35 15.09 -13.59
CA TYR A 421 1.65 13.85 -13.19
C TYR A 421 0.66 13.41 -14.28
N GLN A 422 -0.08 14.35 -14.88
CA GLN A 422 -1.00 14.06 -15.99
C GLN A 422 -0.25 13.56 -17.23
N ALA A 423 0.76 14.28 -17.68
CA ALA A 423 1.58 13.93 -18.85
C ALA A 423 2.30 12.57 -18.65
N ARG A 424 2.67 12.25 -17.41
CA ARG A 424 3.28 10.95 -17.05
C ARG A 424 2.26 9.82 -16.89
N GLY A 425 0.94 10.08 -17.05
CA GLY A 425 -0.11 9.09 -16.84
C GLY A 425 -0.10 8.51 -15.43
N MET A 426 0.16 9.37 -14.43
CA MET A 426 0.14 8.96 -13.03
C MET A 426 -1.22 9.17 -12.36
N LEU A 427 -2.16 9.82 -13.06
CA LEU A 427 -3.54 10.01 -12.66
C LEU A 427 -4.42 9.24 -13.65
N ASP A 428 -4.76 8.01 -13.29
CA ASP A 428 -5.64 7.16 -14.08
C ASP A 428 -7.10 7.41 -13.68
N GLN A 429 -8.02 7.33 -14.63
CA GLN A 429 -9.44 7.59 -14.43
C GLN A 429 -10.20 6.28 -14.63
N VAL A 430 -10.83 5.78 -13.56
CA VAL A 430 -11.62 4.55 -13.62
C VAL A 430 -13.10 4.88 -13.48
N GLN A 431 -13.91 4.36 -14.38
CA GLN A 431 -15.36 4.45 -14.30
C GLN A 431 -15.87 3.40 -13.35
N MET A 432 -16.60 3.83 -12.33
CA MET A 432 -17.23 2.97 -11.36
C MET A 432 -18.57 2.42 -11.86
N ASP A 433 -19.07 1.36 -11.25
CA ASP A 433 -20.33 0.71 -11.66
C ASP A 433 -21.54 1.65 -11.56
N ASP A 434 -21.51 2.64 -10.66
CA ASP A 434 -22.52 3.70 -10.53
C ASP A 434 -22.40 4.82 -11.59
N GLY A 435 -21.48 4.69 -12.55
CA GLY A 435 -21.21 5.67 -13.59
C GLY A 435 -20.33 6.85 -13.15
N SER A 436 -19.96 6.96 -11.88
CA SER A 436 -19.02 7.98 -11.43
C SER A 436 -17.59 7.66 -11.82
N VAL A 437 -16.73 8.68 -11.85
CA VAL A 437 -15.30 8.53 -12.14
C VAL A 437 -14.49 8.66 -10.87
N LEU A 438 -13.56 7.73 -10.65
CA LEU A 438 -12.60 7.76 -9.56
C LEU A 438 -11.18 7.90 -10.12
N ALA A 439 -10.45 8.91 -9.66
CA ALA A 439 -9.03 9.03 -9.96
C ALA A 439 -8.22 8.06 -9.07
N VAL A 440 -7.35 7.28 -9.69
CA VAL A 440 -6.49 6.32 -9.01
C VAL A 440 -5.03 6.50 -9.45
N PRO A 441 -4.04 6.11 -8.64
CA PRO A 441 -2.64 6.17 -9.05
C PRO A 441 -2.37 5.29 -10.28
N GLY A 442 -1.66 5.84 -11.26
CA GLY A 442 -1.17 5.13 -12.42
C GLY A 442 -0.19 4.00 -12.04
N ILE A 443 0.08 3.12 -12.99
CA ILE A 443 0.91 1.93 -12.77
C ILE A 443 2.39 2.26 -12.99
N VAL A 444 3.24 1.78 -12.10
CA VAL A 444 4.70 1.86 -12.17
C VAL A 444 5.32 0.47 -11.90
N PRO A 445 6.50 0.17 -12.50
CA PRO A 445 7.28 0.97 -13.48
C PRO A 445 6.61 1.02 -14.86
N LYS A 446 7.06 1.97 -15.71
CA LYS A 446 6.58 2.09 -17.09
C LYS A 446 7.48 1.27 -18.02
N LEU A 447 7.00 0.13 -18.47
CA LEU A 447 7.71 -0.73 -19.42
C LEU A 447 7.37 -0.29 -20.86
N SER A 448 8.39 -0.10 -21.70
CA SER A 448 8.22 0.41 -23.06
C SER A 448 7.46 -0.52 -24.01
N LEU A 449 7.63 -1.83 -23.83
CA LEU A 449 7.01 -2.85 -24.70
C LEU A 449 5.75 -3.47 -24.10
N THR A 450 5.72 -3.65 -22.77
CA THR A 450 4.68 -4.37 -22.04
C THR A 450 4.21 -3.56 -20.83
N PRO A 451 3.61 -2.38 -21.04
CA PRO A 451 3.17 -1.51 -19.95
C PRO A 451 2.14 -2.21 -19.08
N GLY A 452 2.13 -1.86 -17.80
CA GLY A 452 1.04 -2.25 -16.90
C GLY A 452 -0.29 -1.62 -17.34
N LEU A 453 -1.40 -2.33 -17.14
CA LEU A 453 -2.74 -1.90 -17.56
C LEU A 453 -3.78 -2.11 -16.47
N HIS A 454 -4.68 -1.15 -16.33
CA HIS A 454 -5.93 -1.32 -15.58
C HIS A 454 -6.93 -2.05 -16.50
N ARG A 455 -7.22 -3.32 -16.22
CA ARG A 455 -8.08 -4.17 -17.04
C ARG A 455 -9.48 -4.34 -16.47
N ARG A 456 -9.61 -4.31 -15.15
CA ARG A 456 -10.90 -4.37 -14.44
C ARG A 456 -10.82 -3.65 -13.10
N ASN A 457 -11.95 -3.12 -12.66
CA ASN A 457 -12.12 -2.54 -11.33
C ASN A 457 -11.98 -3.60 -10.24
N ALA A 458 -11.78 -3.16 -9.01
CA ALA A 458 -11.78 -4.05 -7.87
C ALA A 458 -13.13 -4.78 -7.75
N PRO A 459 -13.12 -6.11 -7.55
CA PRO A 459 -14.34 -6.90 -7.54
C PRO A 459 -15.17 -6.62 -6.28
N THR A 460 -16.49 -6.81 -6.38
CA THR A 460 -17.37 -6.99 -5.22
C THR A 460 -17.05 -8.32 -4.53
N LEU A 461 -17.49 -8.49 -3.27
CA LEU A 461 -17.21 -9.71 -2.51
C LEU A 461 -17.83 -10.93 -3.20
N GLY A 462 -16.99 -11.92 -3.51
CA GLY A 462 -17.40 -13.17 -4.13
C GLY A 462 -17.89 -13.03 -5.58
N GLN A 463 -17.64 -11.91 -6.24
CA GLN A 463 -18.11 -11.64 -7.61
C GLN A 463 -17.81 -12.77 -8.60
N ASP A 464 -16.66 -13.40 -8.45
CA ASP A 464 -16.20 -14.42 -9.38
C ASP A 464 -16.33 -15.86 -8.80
N THR A 465 -16.90 -16.02 -7.59
CA THR A 465 -16.98 -17.32 -6.89
C THR A 465 -17.56 -18.41 -7.77
N HIS A 466 -18.74 -18.19 -8.34
CA HIS A 466 -19.42 -19.18 -9.17
C HIS A 466 -18.59 -19.57 -10.41
N LYS A 467 -18.02 -18.58 -11.11
CA LYS A 467 -17.19 -18.80 -12.30
C LYS A 467 -15.93 -19.61 -11.99
N ILE A 468 -15.26 -19.29 -10.88
CA ILE A 468 -14.05 -19.99 -10.44
C ILE A 468 -14.36 -21.44 -10.07
N LEU A 469 -15.42 -21.69 -9.29
CA LEU A 469 -15.80 -23.04 -8.89
C LEU A 469 -16.27 -23.90 -10.07
N ARG A 470 -16.98 -23.31 -11.03
CA ARG A 470 -17.32 -23.99 -12.31
C ARG A 470 -16.06 -24.35 -13.10
N GLY A 471 -15.06 -23.47 -13.12
CA GLY A 471 -13.76 -23.73 -13.75
C GLY A 471 -12.97 -24.88 -13.10
N LEU A 472 -13.24 -25.21 -11.85
CA LEU A 472 -12.73 -26.40 -11.16
C LEU A 472 -13.56 -27.67 -11.43
N GLY A 473 -14.65 -27.57 -12.21
CA GLY A 473 -15.50 -28.71 -12.55
C GLY A 473 -16.68 -28.97 -11.59
N LEU A 474 -16.93 -28.09 -10.61
CA LEU A 474 -18.07 -28.27 -9.70
C LEU A 474 -19.37 -28.01 -10.46
N THR A 475 -20.39 -28.84 -10.16
CA THR A 475 -21.75 -28.68 -10.71
C THR A 475 -22.48 -27.53 -10.00
N SER A 476 -23.57 -27.06 -10.58
CA SER A 476 -24.39 -26.00 -9.96
C SER A 476 -24.96 -26.45 -8.61
N GLU A 477 -25.35 -27.73 -8.47
CA GLU A 477 -25.84 -28.29 -7.22
C GLU A 477 -24.76 -28.34 -6.14
N GLN A 478 -23.54 -28.72 -6.50
CA GLN A 478 -22.39 -28.70 -5.57
C GLN A 478 -22.09 -27.28 -5.08
N ILE A 479 -22.07 -26.29 -5.98
CA ILE A 479 -21.86 -24.90 -5.62
C ILE A 479 -22.99 -24.38 -4.72
N GLN A 480 -24.23 -24.70 -5.02
CA GLN A 480 -25.38 -24.35 -4.18
C GLN A 480 -25.27 -24.98 -2.79
N GLY A 481 -24.89 -26.25 -2.70
CA GLY A 481 -24.64 -26.90 -1.41
C GLY A 481 -23.53 -26.22 -0.57
N LEU A 482 -22.46 -25.74 -1.21
CA LEU A 482 -21.44 -24.98 -0.52
C LEU A 482 -21.97 -23.61 -0.03
N GLN A 483 -22.87 -22.97 -0.80
CA GLN A 483 -23.51 -21.70 -0.40
C GLN A 483 -24.47 -21.90 0.77
N ASP A 484 -25.33 -22.93 0.69
CA ASP A 484 -26.32 -23.25 1.74
C ASP A 484 -25.65 -23.58 3.09
N ASN A 485 -24.43 -24.14 3.03
CA ASN A 485 -23.61 -24.42 4.21
C ASN A 485 -22.73 -23.24 4.64
N GLY A 486 -22.81 -22.07 3.99
CA GLY A 486 -22.03 -20.87 4.31
C GLY A 486 -20.53 -21.01 4.07
N ILE A 487 -20.09 -21.99 3.28
CA ILE A 487 -18.67 -22.22 2.94
C ILE A 487 -18.19 -21.23 1.91
N VAL A 488 -19.08 -20.87 0.97
CA VAL A 488 -18.84 -19.84 -0.03
C VAL A 488 -19.97 -18.81 0.00
N SER A 489 -19.66 -17.58 -0.41
CA SER A 489 -20.67 -16.58 -0.75
C SER A 489 -20.36 -15.97 -2.12
N GLY A 490 -21.37 -15.39 -2.76
CA GLY A 490 -21.19 -14.70 -4.04
C GLY A 490 -22.53 -14.29 -4.63
N VAL A 491 -22.50 -13.31 -5.51
CA VAL A 491 -23.66 -12.86 -6.24
C VAL A 491 -24.16 -14.02 -7.10
N ARG A 492 -25.43 -14.40 -6.96
CA ARG A 492 -26.08 -15.28 -7.94
C ARG A 492 -25.87 -14.68 -9.33
N ALA A 493 -25.38 -15.48 -10.27
CA ALA A 493 -25.28 -15.04 -11.66
C ALA A 493 -26.63 -14.43 -12.08
N ALA A 494 -26.64 -13.14 -12.37
CA ALA A 494 -27.77 -12.53 -13.06
C ALA A 494 -27.95 -13.30 -14.38
N ASN A 495 -29.21 -13.57 -14.71
CA ASN A 495 -29.69 -14.25 -15.90
C ASN A 495 -28.77 -14.05 -17.12
N PRO A 496 -28.44 -15.08 -17.93
CA PRO A 496 -27.45 -14.99 -19.01
C PRO A 496 -28.00 -14.23 -20.24
N ALA A 497 -28.19 -12.92 -20.11
CA ALA A 497 -28.70 -12.05 -21.17
C ALA A 497 -27.72 -10.92 -21.58
N SER A 498 -26.46 -10.99 -21.19
CA SER A 498 -25.43 -10.06 -21.69
C SER A 498 -24.26 -10.84 -22.29
N PRO A 499 -23.84 -10.56 -23.54
CA PRO A 499 -22.70 -11.25 -24.13
C PRO A 499 -21.41 -10.80 -23.42
N GLU A 500 -20.88 -11.68 -22.58
CA GLU A 500 -19.53 -11.53 -22.02
C GLU A 500 -18.51 -11.75 -23.13
N THR A 501 -17.58 -10.83 -23.29
CA THR A 501 -16.35 -11.03 -24.06
C THR A 501 -15.57 -12.18 -23.42
N GLU A 502 -15.49 -13.31 -24.11
CA GLU A 502 -14.71 -14.48 -23.72
C GLU A 502 -13.24 -14.12 -23.46
N GLY A 503 -12.87 -14.03 -22.19
CA GLY A 503 -11.48 -14.08 -21.75
C GLY A 503 -11.06 -15.54 -21.61
N ALA A 504 -9.82 -15.84 -22.03
CA ALA A 504 -9.19 -17.15 -22.08
C ALA A 504 -9.51 -18.07 -20.88
N PRO A 505 -9.49 -19.42 -21.07
CA PRO A 505 -9.77 -20.40 -20.01
C PRO A 505 -8.74 -20.31 -18.87
N LEU A 506 -9.19 -20.70 -17.67
CA LEU A 506 -8.42 -20.74 -16.41
C LEU A 506 -7.11 -21.55 -16.52
#